data_6e59eba9cd2ae294bd4d7e46cb39661a
#
_entry.id   6e59eba9cd2ae294bd4d7e46cb39661a
#
_cell.length_a   1.000
_cell.length_b   1.000
_cell.length_c   1.000
_cell.angle_alpha   90.00
_cell.angle_beta   90.00
_cell.angle_gamma   90.00
#
_symmetry.space_group_name_H-M   'P 1'
#
loop_
_entity.id
_entity.type
_entity.pdbx_description
1 polymer ?
#
loop_
_entity_poly.entity_id
_entity_poly.type
_entity_poly.pdbx_seq_one_letter_code
_entity_poly.pdbx_strand_id
1 'polypeptide(L)'
;VYDASSVTSAGRAAKRIGVAALAVKGTANTAVTLTGYGAGVEAFGEDGADTPGMSTLLKLLFANGASTVYAVRVDAGGGLEAYQAAFAALANCDVQVVVCDSSELTIQKALKTAVETASAARGERIGVIGGSGDTAAQLVTRAEAINSERMVLVGPDMKDESGKALSGVFAAAAVAGAIACGADPAVPLNGAELYGIGGLQSVYSDNDIDLLVQGGVTPLEDVGGVVSPVRGITTRTKTGSAADSTWRE
;
A
#
# COMPACT_ATOMS: atom_id res chain seq x y z
N VAL A 1 32.18 4.27 -35.34
CA VAL A 1 32.41 3.46 -34.14
C VAL A 1 31.69 4.19 -33.00
N TYR A 2 30.54 3.65 -32.55
CA TYR A 2 29.86 4.18 -31.36
C TYR A 2 30.60 3.67 -30.13
N ASP A 3 31.15 4.59 -29.34
CA ASP A 3 31.76 4.28 -28.05
C ASP A 3 30.60 4.10 -27.01
N ALA A 4 30.30 2.86 -26.68
CA ALA A 4 29.26 2.53 -25.70
C ALA A 4 29.74 2.68 -24.24
N SER A 5 31.00 3.10 -24.02
CA SER A 5 31.56 3.23 -22.67
C SER A 5 31.02 4.43 -21.88
N SER A 6 30.30 5.34 -22.54
CA SER A 6 29.69 6.53 -21.92
C SER A 6 28.19 6.45 -21.74
N VAL A 7 27.55 5.32 -22.03
CA VAL A 7 26.15 5.11 -21.71
C VAL A 7 26.01 4.79 -20.22
N THR A 8 26.02 5.84 -19.41
CA THR A 8 25.52 5.73 -18.05
C THR A 8 24.02 5.48 -18.15
N SER A 9 23.56 4.27 -17.79
CA SER A 9 22.14 4.05 -17.53
C SER A 9 21.75 5.04 -16.43
N ALA A 10 20.91 6.01 -16.76
CA ALA A 10 20.31 6.87 -15.75
C ALA A 10 19.53 5.92 -14.81
N GLY A 11 20.07 5.71 -13.61
CA GLY A 11 19.38 4.94 -12.58
C GLY A 11 18.03 5.64 -12.37
N ARG A 12 16.91 4.91 -12.57
CA ARG A 12 15.60 5.43 -12.23
C ARG A 12 15.60 5.72 -10.74
N ALA A 13 15.20 6.92 -10.36
CA ALA A 13 15.03 7.28 -8.95
C ALA A 13 14.01 6.31 -8.33
N ALA A 14 14.36 5.72 -7.19
CA ALA A 14 13.42 4.90 -6.43
C ALA A 14 12.17 5.73 -6.10
N LYS A 15 11.00 5.10 -6.21
CA LYS A 15 9.74 5.77 -5.89
C LYS A 15 9.68 6.06 -4.39
N ARG A 16 9.10 7.19 -4.02
CA ARG A 16 8.94 7.63 -2.64
C ARG A 16 7.55 7.28 -2.15
N ILE A 17 7.45 6.90 -0.88
CA ILE A 17 6.19 6.46 -0.28
C ILE A 17 5.70 7.51 0.71
N GLY A 18 4.41 7.83 0.67
CA GLY A 18 3.70 8.59 1.70
C GLY A 18 2.97 7.65 2.65
N VAL A 19 3.09 7.88 3.94
CA VAL A 19 2.39 7.12 4.98
C VAL A 19 1.58 8.07 5.84
N ALA A 20 0.29 7.78 6.04
CA ALA A 20 -0.55 8.42 7.03
C ALA A 20 -1.04 7.38 8.02
N ALA A 21 -0.59 7.47 9.28
CA ALA A 21 -0.91 6.46 10.29
C ALA A 21 -0.94 7.05 11.71
N LEU A 22 -1.62 6.36 12.60
CA LEU A 22 -1.54 6.61 14.04
C LEU A 22 -0.13 6.26 14.55
N ALA A 23 0.36 7.05 15.50
CA ALA A 23 1.68 6.86 16.08
C ALA A 23 1.71 7.24 17.54
N VAL A 24 2.63 6.66 18.30
CA VAL A 24 2.78 6.86 19.73
C VAL A 24 3.23 8.28 20.05
N LYS A 25 4.10 8.86 19.22
CA LYS A 25 4.63 10.23 19.40
C LYS A 25 4.78 10.94 18.04
N GLY A 26 5.29 12.14 18.06
CA GLY A 26 5.46 12.98 16.86
C GLY A 26 4.38 14.07 16.77
N THR A 27 4.58 15.02 15.88
CA THR A 27 3.62 16.11 15.62
C THR A 27 2.61 15.65 14.56
N ALA A 28 1.32 15.78 14.87
CA ALA A 28 0.26 15.43 13.91
C ALA A 28 0.32 16.35 12.67
N ASN A 29 -0.08 15.81 11.54
CA ASN A 29 -0.20 16.51 10.25
C ASN A 29 1.11 17.17 9.76
N THR A 30 2.25 16.70 10.25
CA THR A 30 3.58 17.17 9.83
C THR A 30 4.33 16.04 9.17
N ALA A 31 4.77 16.24 7.92
CA ALA A 31 5.50 15.25 7.17
C ALA A 31 6.97 15.17 7.67
N VAL A 32 7.40 13.96 7.99
CA VAL A 32 8.78 13.65 8.36
C VAL A 32 9.38 12.74 7.29
N THR A 33 10.55 13.11 6.77
CA THR A 33 11.26 12.30 5.78
C THR A 33 12.11 11.26 6.49
N LEU A 34 11.93 10.00 6.11
CA LEU A 34 12.60 8.84 6.69
C LEU A 34 13.37 8.08 5.62
N THR A 35 14.58 7.65 5.95
CA THR A 35 15.44 6.83 5.07
C THR A 35 15.72 5.44 5.65
N GLY A 36 15.08 5.09 6.76
CA GLY A 36 15.22 3.79 7.41
C GLY A 36 14.27 3.62 8.59
N TYR A 37 14.05 2.38 8.99
CA TYR A 37 13.15 2.01 10.09
C TYR A 37 13.54 2.67 11.42
N GLY A 38 14.85 2.67 11.76
CA GLY A 38 15.34 3.25 13.03
C GLY A 38 14.99 4.74 13.18
N ALA A 39 15.11 5.52 12.10
CA ALA A 39 14.69 6.92 12.08
C ALA A 39 13.18 7.08 12.29
N GLY A 40 12.39 6.12 11.78
CA GLY A 40 10.95 6.06 12.01
C GLY A 40 10.59 5.84 13.47
N VAL A 41 11.24 4.90 14.13
CA VAL A 41 11.06 4.63 15.57
C VAL A 41 11.49 5.83 16.42
N GLU A 42 12.58 6.49 16.06
CA GLU A 42 13.02 7.71 16.74
C GLU A 42 11.98 8.84 16.62
N ALA A 43 11.37 9.01 15.45
CA ALA A 43 10.40 10.08 15.19
C ALA A 43 9.01 9.79 15.77
N PHE A 44 8.54 8.56 15.67
CA PHE A 44 7.13 8.20 15.91
C PHE A 44 6.92 7.22 17.08
N GLY A 45 7.98 6.64 17.63
CA GLY A 45 7.92 5.60 18.66
C GLY A 45 7.63 4.22 18.09
N GLU A 46 7.72 3.21 18.92
CA GLU A 46 7.27 1.85 18.58
C GLU A 46 5.80 1.68 18.94
N ASP A 47 5.08 0.99 18.09
CA ASP A 47 3.68 0.64 18.33
C ASP A 47 3.58 -0.35 19.49
N GLY A 48 2.47 -0.27 20.22
CA GLY A 48 2.16 -1.29 21.22
C GLY A 48 1.91 -2.65 20.56
N ALA A 49 2.18 -3.73 21.33
CA ALA A 49 1.99 -5.08 20.80
C ALA A 49 0.58 -5.31 20.23
N ASP A 50 -0.45 -4.68 20.80
CA ASP A 50 -1.84 -4.86 20.39
C ASP A 50 -2.42 -3.70 19.58
N THR A 51 -1.61 -2.68 19.31
CA THR A 51 -2.01 -1.48 18.57
C THR A 51 -1.02 -1.18 17.44
N PRO A 52 -0.97 -2.05 16.41
CA PRO A 52 -0.08 -1.81 15.27
C PRO A 52 -0.50 -0.53 14.52
N GLY A 53 0.46 0.25 14.09
CA GLY A 53 0.25 1.54 13.43
C GLY A 53 1.47 1.95 12.60
N MET A 54 1.99 3.16 12.87
CA MET A 54 3.07 3.76 12.08
C MET A 54 4.34 2.90 12.04
N SER A 55 4.86 2.42 13.19
CA SER A 55 6.12 1.69 13.19
C SER A 55 6.01 0.34 12.51
N THR A 56 4.87 -0.32 12.62
CA THR A 56 4.59 -1.59 11.93
C THR A 56 4.54 -1.40 10.41
N LEU A 57 3.86 -0.35 9.93
CA LEU A 57 3.86 -0.01 8.49
C LEU A 57 5.27 0.30 7.99
N LEU A 58 6.03 1.12 8.72
CA LEU A 58 7.40 1.48 8.35
C LEU A 58 8.31 0.26 8.29
N LYS A 59 8.19 -0.67 9.26
CA LYS A 59 8.95 -1.93 9.23
C LYS A 59 8.71 -2.69 7.94
N LEU A 60 7.45 -2.88 7.55
CA LEU A 60 7.08 -3.61 6.34
C LEU A 60 7.52 -2.88 5.06
N LEU A 61 7.36 -1.56 5.00
CA LEU A 61 7.79 -0.77 3.86
C LEU A 61 9.30 -0.87 3.61
N PHE A 62 10.11 -0.68 4.66
CA PHE A 62 11.57 -0.75 4.53
C PHE A 62 12.07 -2.18 4.30
N ALA A 63 11.44 -3.19 4.88
CA ALA A 63 11.75 -4.60 4.61
C ALA A 63 11.52 -4.95 3.12
N ASN A 64 10.57 -4.31 2.47
CA ASN A 64 10.23 -4.53 1.05
C ASN A 64 10.87 -3.51 0.10
N GLY A 65 11.94 -2.84 0.53
CA GLY A 65 12.81 -2.06 -0.35
C GLY A 65 12.44 -0.58 -0.50
N ALA A 66 11.57 -0.04 0.35
CA ALA A 66 11.37 1.41 0.41
C ALA A 66 12.70 2.11 0.73
N SER A 67 13.04 3.14 -0.02
CA SER A 67 14.28 3.92 0.18
C SER A 67 14.03 5.25 0.89
N THR A 68 12.89 5.86 0.62
CA THR A 68 12.49 7.15 1.21
C THR A 68 10.99 7.13 1.48
N VAL A 69 10.64 7.43 2.72
CA VAL A 69 9.25 7.47 3.19
C VAL A 69 8.96 8.84 3.79
N TYR A 70 7.87 9.47 3.37
CA TYR A 70 7.28 10.64 3.99
C TYR A 70 6.17 10.19 4.92
N ALA A 71 6.42 10.19 6.22
CA ALA A 71 5.48 9.74 7.22
C ALA A 71 4.78 10.92 7.89
N VAL A 72 3.48 10.85 8.00
CA VAL A 72 2.63 11.85 8.66
C VAL A 72 1.83 11.16 9.75
N ARG A 73 2.02 11.60 11.00
CA ARG A 73 1.19 11.14 12.10
C ARG A 73 -0.23 11.69 11.96
N VAL A 74 -1.20 10.79 11.99
CA VAL A 74 -2.62 11.13 12.13
C VAL A 74 -2.89 11.60 13.56
N ASP A 75 -3.78 12.56 13.75
CA ASP A 75 -4.15 13.03 15.10
C ASP A 75 -4.78 11.90 15.92
N ALA A 76 -4.52 11.90 17.22
CA ALA A 76 -4.84 10.82 18.15
C ALA A 76 -6.35 10.47 18.24
N GLY A 77 -7.22 11.41 17.85
CA GLY A 77 -8.66 11.13 17.73
C GLY A 77 -9.02 10.13 16.65
N GLY A 78 -8.13 9.90 15.67
CA GLY A 78 -8.42 9.08 14.48
C GLY A 78 -9.65 9.60 13.74
N GLY A 79 -10.26 8.89 12.89
CA GLY A 79 -11.45 9.28 12.19
C GLY A 79 -11.19 10.06 10.90
N LEU A 80 -12.23 10.26 10.13
CA LEU A 80 -12.14 10.73 8.74
C LEU A 80 -11.42 12.08 8.61
N GLU A 81 -11.75 13.05 9.44
CA GLU A 81 -11.17 14.40 9.38
C GLU A 81 -9.66 14.40 9.68
N ALA A 82 -9.23 13.60 10.66
CA ALA A 82 -7.82 13.47 11.00
C ALA A 82 -7.00 12.85 9.86
N TYR A 83 -7.53 11.83 9.21
CA TYR A 83 -6.88 11.23 8.02
C TYR A 83 -6.88 12.17 6.83
N GLN A 84 -7.96 12.91 6.59
CA GLN A 84 -8.01 13.93 5.53
C GLN A 84 -6.94 15.02 5.74
N ALA A 85 -6.72 15.47 6.97
CA ALA A 85 -5.67 16.43 7.29
C ALA A 85 -4.27 15.85 7.06
N ALA A 86 -4.05 14.58 7.41
CA ALA A 86 -2.78 13.88 7.13
C ALA A 86 -2.54 13.69 5.62
N PHE A 87 -3.57 13.33 4.85
CA PHE A 87 -3.47 13.23 3.38
C PHE A 87 -3.20 14.59 2.73
N ALA A 88 -3.77 15.68 3.26
CA ALA A 88 -3.48 17.04 2.80
C ALA A 88 -2.01 17.43 3.08
N ALA A 89 -1.44 17.01 4.21
CA ALA A 89 -0.02 17.20 4.48
C ALA A 89 0.87 16.45 3.48
N LEU A 90 0.50 15.23 3.09
CA LEU A 90 1.20 14.44 2.06
C LEU A 90 1.02 15.01 0.64
N ALA A 91 -0.01 15.81 0.38
CA ALA A 91 -0.23 16.41 -0.93
C ALA A 91 0.95 17.27 -1.40
N ASN A 92 1.66 17.90 -0.45
CA ASN A 92 2.82 18.75 -0.71
C ASN A 92 4.15 17.97 -0.82
N CYS A 93 4.12 16.66 -0.61
CA CYS A 93 5.30 15.80 -0.70
C CYS A 93 5.40 15.16 -2.09
N ASP A 94 6.62 15.00 -2.58
CA ASP A 94 6.87 14.25 -3.82
C ASP A 94 6.86 12.75 -3.53
N VAL A 95 5.66 12.17 -3.55
CA VAL A 95 5.42 10.74 -3.29
C VAL A 95 4.67 10.11 -4.47
N GLN A 96 4.99 8.87 -4.79
CA GLN A 96 4.38 8.12 -5.88
C GLN A 96 3.47 6.99 -5.40
N VAL A 97 3.66 6.53 -4.16
CA VAL A 97 2.83 5.50 -3.52
C VAL A 97 2.36 6.04 -2.18
N VAL A 98 1.09 5.87 -1.84
CA VAL A 98 0.53 6.32 -0.55
C VAL A 98 -0.18 5.16 0.13
N VAL A 99 0.07 5.00 1.44
CA VAL A 99 -0.57 4.00 2.29
C VAL A 99 -1.10 4.64 3.57
N CYS A 100 -2.08 4.00 4.19
CA CYS A 100 -2.57 4.37 5.54
C CYS A 100 -2.82 3.11 6.37
N ASP A 101 -2.92 3.25 7.67
CA ASP A 101 -3.17 2.17 8.64
C ASP A 101 -4.66 1.85 8.86
N SER A 102 -5.55 2.50 8.13
CA SER A 102 -7.00 2.32 8.31
C SER A 102 -7.61 1.39 7.26
N SER A 103 -8.40 0.42 7.73
CA SER A 103 -9.25 -0.43 6.90
C SER A 103 -10.66 0.13 6.68
N GLU A 104 -11.00 1.29 7.25
CA GLU A 104 -12.31 1.90 7.08
C GLU A 104 -12.52 2.40 5.66
N LEU A 105 -13.63 1.97 5.04
CA LEU A 105 -13.94 2.30 3.65
C LEU A 105 -14.09 3.81 3.42
N THR A 106 -14.59 4.56 4.39
CA THR A 106 -14.72 6.02 4.33
C THR A 106 -13.36 6.72 4.25
N ILE A 107 -12.39 6.26 5.03
CA ILE A 107 -11.00 6.76 5.03
C ILE A 107 -10.30 6.36 3.72
N GLN A 108 -10.50 5.13 3.25
CA GLN A 108 -9.92 4.66 1.98
C GLN A 108 -10.49 5.43 0.77
N LYS A 109 -11.77 5.81 0.80
CA LYS A 109 -12.37 6.72 -0.19
C LYS A 109 -11.78 8.12 -0.12
N ALA A 110 -11.47 8.63 1.07
CA ALA A 110 -10.78 9.90 1.23
C ALA A 110 -9.35 9.84 0.68
N LEU A 111 -8.63 8.73 0.92
CA LEU A 111 -7.32 8.49 0.32
C LEU A 111 -7.41 8.47 -1.21
N LYS A 112 -8.38 7.74 -1.79
CA LYS A 112 -8.64 7.76 -3.23
C LYS A 112 -8.79 9.19 -3.75
N THR A 113 -9.65 9.99 -3.12
CA THR A 113 -9.89 11.39 -3.52
C THR A 113 -8.60 12.21 -3.46
N ALA A 114 -7.79 12.04 -2.40
CA ALA A 114 -6.50 12.73 -2.28
C ALA A 114 -5.52 12.34 -3.38
N VAL A 115 -5.43 11.04 -3.70
CA VAL A 115 -4.58 10.50 -4.77
C VAL A 115 -5.02 11.01 -6.14
N GLU A 116 -6.31 10.97 -6.46
CA GLU A 116 -6.86 11.43 -7.73
C GLU A 116 -6.70 12.94 -7.90
N THR A 117 -6.93 13.72 -6.85
CA THR A 117 -6.75 15.18 -6.85
C THR A 117 -5.28 15.56 -7.10
N ALA A 118 -4.35 14.90 -6.42
CA ALA A 118 -2.93 15.13 -6.61
C ALA A 118 -2.48 14.76 -8.02
N SER A 119 -2.98 13.64 -8.55
CA SER A 119 -2.65 13.18 -9.91
C SER A 119 -3.22 14.12 -10.98
N ALA A 120 -4.42 14.67 -10.78
CA ALA A 120 -4.98 15.69 -11.67
C ALA A 120 -4.12 16.98 -11.69
N ALA A 121 -3.42 17.28 -10.58
CA ALA A 121 -2.45 18.37 -10.46
C ALA A 121 -1.03 17.99 -10.89
N ARG A 122 -0.85 16.89 -11.65
CA ARG A 122 0.42 16.34 -12.13
C ARG A 122 1.35 15.76 -11.04
N GLY A 123 0.85 15.54 -9.84
CA GLY A 123 1.52 14.79 -8.78
C GLY A 123 1.11 13.32 -8.86
N GLU A 124 1.55 12.63 -9.91
CA GLU A 124 1.16 11.24 -10.21
C GLU A 124 1.47 10.31 -9.04
N ARG A 125 0.43 9.67 -8.52
CA ARG A 125 0.55 8.73 -7.39
C ARG A 125 -0.53 7.68 -7.40
N ILE A 126 -0.28 6.58 -6.70
CA ILE A 126 -1.24 5.50 -6.44
C ILE A 126 -1.43 5.32 -4.94
N GLY A 127 -2.59 4.83 -4.54
CA GLY A 127 -2.87 4.40 -3.17
C GLY A 127 -2.88 2.88 -3.07
N VAL A 128 -2.29 2.34 -2.01
CA VAL A 128 -2.33 0.89 -1.71
C VAL A 128 -3.05 0.71 -0.38
N ILE A 129 -4.10 -0.10 -0.38
CA ILE A 129 -5.02 -0.30 0.74
C ILE A 129 -5.25 -1.78 0.99
N GLY A 130 -5.76 -2.12 2.16
CA GLY A 130 -6.13 -3.49 2.53
C GLY A 130 -7.46 -3.53 3.29
N GLY A 131 -8.02 -4.71 3.41
CA GLY A 131 -9.19 -4.98 4.23
C GLY A 131 -8.85 -5.28 5.69
N SER A 132 -9.84 -5.71 6.45
CA SER A 132 -9.67 -6.25 7.80
C SER A 132 -10.77 -7.27 8.09
N GLY A 133 -10.41 -8.54 8.19
CA GLY A 133 -11.36 -9.64 8.38
C GLY A 133 -12.31 -9.87 7.21
N ASP A 134 -12.00 -9.33 6.03
CA ASP A 134 -12.86 -9.42 4.86
C ASP A 134 -12.72 -10.80 4.17
N THR A 135 -13.83 -11.41 3.81
CA THR A 135 -13.87 -12.54 2.88
C THR A 135 -13.56 -12.10 1.45
N ALA A 136 -13.27 -13.04 0.55
CA ALA A 136 -13.03 -12.74 -0.87
C ALA A 136 -14.17 -11.91 -1.49
N ALA A 137 -15.42 -12.25 -1.24
CA ALA A 137 -16.59 -11.52 -1.74
C ALA A 137 -16.69 -10.09 -1.14
N GLN A 138 -16.33 -9.92 0.13
CA GLN A 138 -16.33 -8.60 0.78
C GLN A 138 -15.21 -7.71 0.24
N LEU A 139 -14.04 -8.28 -0.05
CA LEU A 139 -12.94 -7.56 -0.72
C LEU A 139 -13.36 -7.09 -2.11
N VAL A 140 -14.03 -7.93 -2.90
CA VAL A 140 -14.59 -7.53 -4.21
C VAL A 140 -15.58 -6.38 -4.05
N THR A 141 -16.51 -6.47 -3.09
CA THR A 141 -17.47 -5.38 -2.80
C THR A 141 -16.74 -4.08 -2.42
N ARG A 142 -15.66 -4.17 -1.65
CA ARG A 142 -14.82 -3.04 -1.29
C ARG A 142 -14.12 -2.44 -2.51
N ALA A 143 -13.54 -3.29 -3.37
CA ALA A 143 -12.90 -2.86 -4.61
C ALA A 143 -13.89 -2.14 -5.54
N GLU A 144 -15.10 -2.67 -5.70
CA GLU A 144 -16.17 -2.03 -6.47
C GLU A 144 -16.59 -0.67 -5.89
N ALA A 145 -16.61 -0.53 -4.56
CA ALA A 145 -16.94 0.72 -3.89
C ALA A 145 -15.84 1.79 -4.05
N ILE A 146 -14.58 1.38 -4.25
CA ILE A 146 -13.43 2.24 -4.55
C ILE A 146 -13.40 2.56 -6.06
N ASN A 147 -13.37 1.56 -6.91
CA ASN A 147 -13.39 1.62 -8.38
C ASN A 147 -12.47 2.72 -8.95
N SER A 148 -11.17 2.59 -8.79
CA SER A 148 -10.18 3.57 -9.25
C SER A 148 -8.98 2.87 -9.89
N GLU A 149 -8.49 3.43 -10.99
CA GLU A 149 -7.26 2.98 -11.65
C GLU A 149 -5.98 3.34 -10.86
N ARG A 150 -6.13 4.15 -9.81
CA ARG A 150 -5.03 4.61 -8.96
C ARG A 150 -5.05 3.98 -7.57
N MET A 151 -5.94 3.02 -7.34
CA MET A 151 -6.03 2.34 -6.05
C MET A 151 -5.81 0.84 -6.22
N VAL A 152 -4.92 0.29 -5.42
CA VAL A 152 -4.62 -1.14 -5.33
C VAL A 152 -5.18 -1.64 -4.01
N LEU A 153 -6.06 -2.63 -4.04
CA LEU A 153 -6.59 -3.31 -2.86
C LEU A 153 -5.94 -4.68 -2.72
N VAL A 154 -5.34 -4.92 -1.56
CA VAL A 154 -4.60 -6.16 -1.25
C VAL A 154 -5.40 -7.02 -0.28
N GLY A 155 -5.38 -8.31 -0.46
CA GLY A 155 -5.93 -9.31 0.46
C GLY A 155 -5.28 -10.68 0.28
N PRO A 156 -5.38 -11.53 1.30
CA PRO A 156 -6.08 -11.42 2.57
C PRO A 156 -5.31 -10.69 3.67
N ASP A 157 -5.83 -10.77 4.90
CA ASP A 157 -5.12 -10.39 6.11
C ASP A 157 -3.87 -11.26 6.31
N MET A 158 -2.86 -10.72 6.99
CA MET A 158 -1.57 -11.38 7.17
C MET A 158 -1.33 -11.82 8.62
N LYS A 159 -0.28 -12.60 8.81
CA LYS A 159 0.38 -12.85 10.10
C LYS A 159 1.78 -12.25 10.06
N ASP A 160 2.21 -11.66 11.16
CA ASP A 160 3.59 -11.24 11.30
C ASP A 160 4.54 -12.44 11.49
N GLU A 161 5.84 -12.19 11.58
CA GLU A 161 6.87 -13.20 11.78
C GLU A 161 6.72 -13.98 13.10
N SER A 162 5.98 -13.43 14.09
CA SER A 162 5.65 -14.10 15.34
C SER A 162 4.38 -14.97 15.26
N GLY A 163 3.66 -14.92 14.14
CA GLY A 163 2.39 -15.58 13.91
C GLY A 163 1.17 -14.78 14.37
N LYS A 164 1.35 -13.53 14.81
CA LYS A 164 0.27 -12.65 15.23
C LYS A 164 -0.53 -12.18 14.02
N ALA A 165 -1.85 -12.22 14.14
CA ALA A 165 -2.78 -11.73 13.12
C ALA A 165 -2.71 -10.20 12.97
N LEU A 166 -2.54 -9.74 11.75
CA LEU A 166 -2.59 -8.34 11.34
C LEU A 166 -3.57 -8.17 10.18
N SER A 167 -4.21 -7.00 10.09
CA SER A 167 -5.14 -6.71 9.00
C SER A 167 -4.43 -6.63 7.63
N GLY A 168 -5.18 -6.78 6.55
CA GLY A 168 -4.67 -6.67 5.18
C GLY A 168 -4.06 -5.30 4.84
N VAL A 169 -4.32 -4.28 5.66
CA VAL A 169 -3.66 -2.97 5.56
C VAL A 169 -2.15 -3.09 5.70
N PHE A 170 -1.66 -3.96 6.57
CA PHE A 170 -0.23 -4.20 6.74
C PHE A 170 0.36 -5.01 5.58
N ALA A 171 -0.40 -5.97 5.04
CA ALA A 171 -0.03 -6.64 3.80
C ALA A 171 0.08 -5.64 2.63
N ALA A 172 -0.84 -4.67 2.57
CA ALA A 172 -0.78 -3.58 1.59
C ALA A 172 0.48 -2.73 1.72
N ALA A 173 1.00 -2.51 2.94
CA ALA A 173 2.26 -1.82 3.14
C ALA A 173 3.46 -2.60 2.56
N ALA A 174 3.51 -3.93 2.74
CA ALA A 174 4.54 -4.76 2.13
C ALA A 174 4.49 -4.67 0.59
N VAL A 175 3.30 -4.79 0.01
CA VAL A 175 3.08 -4.61 -1.44
C VAL A 175 3.50 -3.22 -1.90
N ALA A 176 3.18 -2.16 -1.16
CA ALA A 176 3.57 -0.79 -1.48
C ALA A 176 5.10 -0.60 -1.49
N GLY A 177 5.81 -1.25 -0.54
CA GLY A 177 7.27 -1.31 -0.52
C GLY A 177 7.84 -1.95 -1.78
N ALA A 178 7.31 -3.11 -2.16
CA ALA A 178 7.72 -3.83 -3.37
C ALA A 178 7.44 -3.02 -4.66
N ILE A 179 6.28 -2.35 -4.76
CA ILE A 179 5.95 -1.44 -5.87
C ILE A 179 6.96 -0.28 -5.95
N ALA A 180 7.35 0.28 -4.79
CA ALA A 180 8.29 1.40 -4.75
C ALA A 180 9.71 0.98 -5.11
N CYS A 181 10.13 -0.23 -4.71
CA CYS A 181 11.42 -0.83 -5.03
C CYS A 181 11.55 -1.12 -6.53
N GLY A 182 10.45 -1.47 -7.20
CA GLY A 182 10.46 -1.82 -8.62
C GLY A 182 11.00 -0.69 -9.49
N ALA A 183 12.14 -0.94 -10.16
CA ALA A 183 12.79 0.04 -11.03
C ALA A 183 11.97 0.34 -12.29
N ASP A 184 11.27 -0.64 -12.81
CA ASP A 184 10.45 -0.54 -14.01
C ASP A 184 8.97 -0.82 -13.70
N PRO A 185 8.07 0.17 -13.91
CA PRO A 185 6.63 -0.05 -13.72
C PRO A 185 6.02 -1.05 -14.72
N ALA A 186 6.74 -1.39 -15.79
CA ALA A 186 6.30 -2.41 -16.75
C ALA A 186 6.59 -3.85 -16.28
N VAL A 187 7.37 -4.03 -15.21
CA VAL A 187 7.61 -5.36 -14.63
C VAL A 187 6.45 -5.70 -13.69
N PRO A 188 5.71 -6.77 -13.98
CA PRO A 188 4.61 -7.21 -13.12
C PRO A 188 5.10 -7.53 -11.70
N LEU A 189 4.25 -7.25 -10.72
CA LEU A 189 4.54 -7.58 -9.32
C LEU A 189 4.33 -9.08 -9.00
N ASN A 190 3.88 -9.85 -9.97
CA ASN A 190 3.52 -11.27 -9.83
C ASN A 190 4.70 -12.10 -9.32
N GLY A 191 4.49 -12.83 -8.24
CA GLY A 191 5.53 -13.67 -7.64
C GLY A 191 6.65 -12.90 -6.94
N ALA A 192 6.55 -11.59 -6.77
CA ALA A 192 7.52 -10.81 -5.98
C ALA A 192 7.43 -11.23 -4.51
N GLU A 193 8.52 -11.72 -3.95
CA GLU A 193 8.60 -12.10 -2.54
C GLU A 193 8.36 -10.89 -1.63
N LEU A 194 7.46 -11.04 -0.65
CA LEU A 194 7.17 -10.04 0.36
C LEU A 194 7.81 -10.42 1.70
N TYR A 195 8.60 -9.52 2.25
CA TYR A 195 9.33 -9.72 3.50
C TYR A 195 8.58 -9.15 4.71
N GLY A 196 8.82 -9.73 5.88
CA GLY A 196 8.19 -9.33 7.14
C GLY A 196 6.78 -9.89 7.34
N ILE A 197 6.35 -10.78 6.45
CA ILE A 197 5.09 -11.51 6.53
C ILE A 197 5.37 -12.97 6.89
N GLY A 198 4.89 -13.42 8.05
CA GLY A 198 5.06 -14.80 8.51
C GLY A 198 4.02 -15.77 7.94
N GLY A 199 3.05 -15.29 7.17
CA GLY A 199 2.00 -16.07 6.52
C GLY A 199 0.72 -15.29 6.32
N LEU A 200 -0.28 -15.92 5.72
CA LEU A 200 -1.59 -15.35 5.50
C LEU A 200 -2.62 -15.91 6.49
N GLN A 201 -3.66 -15.13 6.79
CA GLN A 201 -4.75 -15.60 7.67
C GLN A 201 -5.74 -16.50 6.95
N SER A 202 -5.89 -16.34 5.65
CA SER A 202 -6.76 -17.13 4.80
C SER A 202 -6.01 -17.62 3.58
N VAL A 203 -6.26 -18.86 3.19
CA VAL A 203 -5.77 -19.42 1.94
C VAL A 203 -6.92 -19.40 0.95
N TYR A 204 -6.71 -18.78 -0.20
CA TYR A 204 -7.69 -18.71 -1.26
C TYR A 204 -7.62 -19.95 -2.15
N SER A 205 -8.78 -20.44 -2.58
CA SER A 205 -8.87 -21.42 -3.66
C SER A 205 -8.65 -20.75 -5.02
N ASP A 206 -8.36 -21.52 -6.06
CA ASP A 206 -8.23 -20.99 -7.42
C ASP A 206 -9.46 -20.18 -7.85
N ASN A 207 -10.66 -20.64 -7.47
CA ASN A 207 -11.91 -19.91 -7.75
C ASN A 207 -11.99 -18.57 -6.99
N ASP A 208 -11.47 -18.51 -5.76
CA ASP A 208 -11.42 -17.25 -5.00
C ASP A 208 -10.39 -16.29 -5.62
N ILE A 209 -9.26 -16.81 -6.07
CA ILE A 209 -8.23 -16.02 -6.77
C ILE A 209 -8.82 -15.42 -8.05
N ASP A 210 -9.50 -16.22 -8.87
CA ASP A 210 -10.17 -15.74 -10.07
C ASP A 210 -11.22 -14.67 -9.75
N LEU A 211 -12.04 -14.90 -8.71
CA LEU A 211 -13.05 -13.94 -8.26
C LEU A 211 -12.40 -12.61 -7.83
N LEU A 212 -11.34 -12.67 -7.03
CA LEU A 212 -10.62 -11.50 -6.52
C LEU A 212 -9.99 -10.72 -7.66
N VAL A 213 -9.28 -11.44 -8.54
CA VAL A 213 -8.65 -10.84 -9.72
C VAL A 213 -9.71 -10.19 -10.59
N GLN A 214 -10.83 -10.85 -10.90
CA GLN A 214 -11.96 -10.27 -11.65
C GLN A 214 -12.62 -9.11 -10.94
N GLY A 215 -12.63 -9.11 -9.64
CA GLY A 215 -13.18 -8.06 -8.78
C GLY A 215 -12.26 -6.87 -8.51
N GLY A 216 -11.05 -6.82 -9.10
CA GLY A 216 -10.12 -5.70 -8.90
C GLY A 216 -9.37 -5.73 -7.57
N VAL A 217 -9.10 -6.92 -7.05
CA VAL A 217 -8.31 -7.14 -5.83
C VAL A 217 -7.00 -7.81 -6.20
N THR A 218 -5.90 -7.34 -5.66
CA THR A 218 -4.58 -7.99 -5.74
C THR A 218 -4.50 -9.09 -4.69
N PRO A 219 -4.67 -10.38 -5.06
CA PRO A 219 -4.60 -11.47 -4.10
C PRO A 219 -3.16 -11.84 -3.78
N LEU A 220 -2.93 -12.17 -2.51
CA LEU A 220 -1.67 -12.77 -2.06
C LEU A 220 -1.83 -14.28 -1.91
N GLU A 221 -0.76 -15.00 -2.18
CA GLU A 221 -0.63 -16.44 -1.93
C GLU A 221 0.61 -16.72 -1.08
N ASP A 222 0.56 -17.82 -0.33
CA ASP A 222 1.69 -18.36 0.42
C ASP A 222 2.06 -19.73 -0.18
N VAL A 223 3.21 -19.80 -0.83
CA VAL A 223 3.72 -21.02 -1.45
C VAL A 223 5.02 -21.40 -0.74
N GLY A 224 4.93 -22.41 0.11
CA GLY A 224 6.11 -22.94 0.82
C GLY A 224 6.74 -21.96 1.81
N GLY A 225 5.94 -21.04 2.38
CA GLY A 225 6.40 -20.01 3.30
C GLY A 225 6.87 -18.71 2.62
N VAL A 226 6.71 -18.62 1.31
CA VAL A 226 6.99 -17.39 0.54
C VAL A 226 5.65 -16.74 0.18
N VAL A 227 5.40 -15.57 0.74
CA VAL A 227 4.20 -14.78 0.42
C VAL A 227 4.49 -13.87 -0.76
N SER A 228 3.63 -13.91 -1.77
CA SER A 228 3.77 -13.10 -2.98
C SER A 228 2.41 -12.69 -3.57
N PRO A 229 2.33 -11.57 -4.31
CA PRO A 229 1.15 -11.24 -5.10
C PRO A 229 1.00 -12.20 -6.27
N VAL A 230 -0.20 -12.75 -6.44
CA VAL A 230 -0.53 -13.58 -7.61
C VAL A 230 -0.63 -12.70 -8.86
N ARG A 231 -1.29 -11.56 -8.71
CA ARG A 231 -1.43 -10.57 -9.79
C ARG A 231 -1.62 -9.16 -9.23
N GLY A 232 -0.77 -8.22 -9.65
CA GLY A 232 -0.87 -6.82 -9.28
C GLY A 232 -1.87 -6.11 -10.18
N ILE A 233 -3.01 -5.67 -9.61
CA ILE A 233 -4.08 -4.98 -10.35
C ILE A 233 -4.68 -3.84 -9.52
N THR A 234 -5.36 -2.93 -10.21
CA THR A 234 -6.09 -1.83 -9.58
C THR A 234 -7.56 -2.17 -9.34
N THR A 235 -8.23 -1.38 -8.52
CA THR A 235 -9.65 -1.60 -8.19
C THR A 235 -10.62 -1.19 -9.31
N ARG A 236 -10.13 -0.79 -10.49
CA ARG A 236 -10.97 -0.35 -11.59
C ARG A 236 -11.58 -1.52 -12.34
N THR A 237 -12.86 -1.79 -12.09
CA THR A 237 -13.62 -2.86 -12.74
C THR A 237 -14.82 -2.34 -13.53
N LYS A 238 -15.16 -1.04 -13.42
CA LYS A 238 -16.32 -0.43 -14.07
C LYS A 238 -15.97 0.89 -14.73
N THR A 239 -16.51 1.13 -15.92
CA THR A 239 -16.45 2.42 -16.61
C THR A 239 -17.85 3.03 -16.62
N GLY A 240 -18.03 4.15 -15.92
CA GLY A 240 -19.35 4.76 -15.74
C GLY A 240 -20.28 3.84 -14.93
N SER A 241 -21.48 3.55 -15.46
CA SER A 241 -22.46 2.64 -14.86
C SER A 241 -22.36 1.20 -15.38
N ALA A 242 -21.53 0.94 -16.40
CA ALA A 242 -21.37 -0.37 -17.01
C ALA A 242 -20.21 -1.13 -16.35
N ALA A 243 -20.38 -2.45 -16.21
CA ALA A 243 -19.26 -3.32 -15.85
C ALA A 243 -18.25 -3.30 -16.99
N ASP A 244 -16.99 -3.02 -16.66
CA ASP A 244 -15.87 -3.10 -17.60
C ASP A 244 -15.01 -4.30 -17.16
N SER A 245 -14.94 -5.31 -18.02
CA SER A 245 -14.11 -6.49 -17.80
C SER A 245 -12.64 -6.29 -18.23
N THR A 246 -12.29 -5.07 -18.60
CA THR A 246 -10.92 -4.77 -19.02
C THR A 246 -10.02 -4.59 -17.80
N TRP A 247 -9.05 -5.46 -17.70
CA TRP A 247 -7.98 -5.46 -16.72
C TRP A 247 -7.00 -4.33 -16.99
N ARG A 248 -6.54 -3.68 -15.95
CA ARG A 248 -5.41 -2.77 -16.03
C ARG A 248 -4.37 -3.19 -15.01
N GLU A 249 -3.32 -3.78 -15.48
CA GLU A 249 -2.10 -4.07 -14.73
C GLU A 249 -1.27 -2.79 -14.53
#